data_4f194dc37f28c535c2fe23209c874c12
#
_entry.id   4f194dc37f28c535c2fe23209c874c12
#
_cell.length_a   1.000
_cell.length_b   1.000
_cell.length_c   1.000
_cell.angle_alpha   90.00
_cell.angle_beta   90.00
_cell.angle_gamma   90.00
#
_symmetry.space_group_name_H-M   'P 1'
#
loop_
_entity.id
_entity.type
_entity.pdbx_description
1 polymer ?
#
loop_
_entity_poly.entity_id
_entity_poly.type
_entity_poly.pdbx_seq_one_letter_code
_entity_poly.pdbx_strand_id
1 'polypeptide(L)'
;MSPEKENCDVDVEEIFLKIEAYFGFVPKIFQVLAENPQALKVYFEKSEALMMDESLPPLTKEFVSIGAASALGAEHCLATHLEVARELGAKNEQLLLAIMMGSFIAETKALATSLRVYEEFKI
;
A
#
# COMPACT_ATOMS: atom_id res chain seq x y z
N MET A 1 7.36 33.56 10.45
CA MET A 1 6.72 32.45 11.16
C MET A 1 7.71 31.32 11.35
N SER A 2 7.87 30.85 12.57
CA SER A 2 8.85 29.79 12.82
C SER A 2 8.31 28.42 12.38
N PRO A 3 9.17 27.49 11.95
CA PRO A 3 8.75 26.14 11.58
C PRO A 3 7.99 25.42 12.70
N GLU A 4 8.32 25.71 13.95
CA GLU A 4 7.68 25.10 15.11
C GLU A 4 6.20 25.43 15.20
N LYS A 5 5.80 26.65 14.77
CA LYS A 5 4.38 27.05 14.77
C LYS A 5 3.59 26.31 13.72
N GLU A 6 4.19 26.02 12.58
CA GLU A 6 3.54 25.23 11.51
C GLU A 6 3.29 23.81 11.98
N ASN A 7 4.27 23.22 12.71
CA ASN A 7 4.16 21.85 13.22
C ASN A 7 3.11 21.75 14.35
N CYS A 8 2.84 22.83 15.09
CA CYS A 8 1.85 22.84 16.16
C CYS A 8 0.42 22.68 15.65
N ASP A 9 0.18 22.94 14.36
CA ASP A 9 -1.15 22.78 13.77
C ASP A 9 -1.46 21.33 13.37
N VAL A 10 -0.49 20.43 13.46
CA VAL A 10 -0.66 19.03 13.11
C VAL A 10 -0.79 18.19 14.37
N ASP A 11 -1.95 17.54 14.51
CA ASP A 11 -2.17 16.62 15.63
C ASP A 11 -1.78 15.20 15.21
N VAL A 12 -0.54 14.84 15.52
CA VAL A 12 0.02 13.53 15.18
C VAL A 12 -0.76 12.39 15.86
N GLU A 13 -1.17 12.59 17.12
CA GLU A 13 -1.91 11.55 17.84
C GLU A 13 -3.28 11.27 17.22
N GLU A 14 -3.97 12.31 16.78
CA GLU A 14 -5.24 12.14 16.09
C GLU A 14 -5.08 11.36 14.79
N ILE A 15 -4.03 11.68 14.02
CA ILE A 15 -3.70 10.97 12.79
C ILE A 15 -3.43 9.50 13.09
N PHE A 16 -2.63 9.22 14.12
CA PHE A 16 -2.31 7.85 14.51
C PHE A 16 -3.55 7.06 14.94
N LEU A 17 -4.48 7.70 15.64
CA LEU A 17 -5.73 7.04 16.01
C LEU A 17 -6.56 6.63 14.81
N LYS A 18 -6.63 7.48 13.79
CA LYS A 18 -7.35 7.19 12.55
C LYS A 18 -6.67 6.05 11.77
N ILE A 19 -5.35 6.06 11.72
CA ILE A 19 -4.58 5.01 11.05
C ILE A 19 -4.80 3.67 11.77
N GLU A 20 -4.70 3.67 13.08
CA GLU A 20 -4.91 2.47 13.90
C GLU A 20 -6.32 1.92 13.74
N ALA A 21 -7.32 2.80 13.65
CA ALA A 21 -8.70 2.38 13.44
C ALA A 21 -8.88 1.63 12.13
N TYR A 22 -8.13 2.01 11.09
CA TYR A 22 -8.22 1.35 9.79
C TYR A 22 -7.37 0.07 9.71
N PHE A 23 -6.10 0.14 10.13
CA PHE A 23 -5.17 -0.98 9.96
C PHE A 23 -5.08 -1.91 11.17
N GLY A 24 -5.58 -1.50 12.33
CA GLY A 24 -5.40 -2.25 13.57
C GLY A 24 -4.07 -1.95 14.28
N PHE A 25 -3.20 -1.18 13.64
CA PHE A 25 -1.92 -0.72 14.19
C PHE A 25 -1.44 0.47 13.36
N VAL A 26 -0.37 1.12 13.80
CA VAL A 26 0.24 2.21 13.03
C VAL A 26 1.43 1.64 12.25
N PRO A 27 1.33 1.49 10.91
CA PRO A 27 2.46 1.00 10.12
C PRO A 27 3.71 1.86 10.30
N LYS A 28 4.87 1.22 10.19
CA LYS A 28 6.16 1.86 10.46
C LYS A 28 6.39 3.13 9.66
N ILE A 29 5.94 3.15 8.40
CA ILE A 29 6.11 4.33 7.54
C ILE A 29 5.50 5.58 8.18
N PHE A 30 4.31 5.46 8.79
CA PHE A 30 3.67 6.59 9.44
C PHE A 30 4.41 7.01 10.70
N GLN A 31 4.95 6.05 11.45
CA GLN A 31 5.73 6.34 12.65
C GLN A 31 6.98 7.16 12.31
N VAL A 32 7.68 6.79 11.26
CA VAL A 32 8.88 7.50 10.81
C VAL A 32 8.52 8.88 10.24
N LEU A 33 7.46 8.96 9.44
CA LEU A 33 7.01 10.24 8.89
C LEU A 33 6.60 11.23 9.97
N ALA A 34 6.20 10.74 11.15
CA ALA A 34 5.85 11.61 12.27
C ALA A 34 7.00 12.49 12.76
N GLU A 35 8.24 12.15 12.41
CA GLU A 35 9.39 13.01 12.67
C GLU A 35 9.31 14.33 11.87
N ASN A 36 8.49 14.34 10.82
CA ASN A 36 8.12 15.55 10.08
C ASN A 36 6.58 15.59 10.04
N PRO A 37 5.94 16.21 11.05
CA PRO A 37 4.48 16.20 11.17
C PRO A 37 3.74 16.69 9.95
N GLN A 38 4.28 17.67 9.24
CA GLN A 38 3.66 18.20 8.03
C GLN A 38 3.66 17.16 6.91
N ALA A 39 4.76 16.44 6.74
CA ALA A 39 4.84 15.35 5.76
C ALA A 39 3.88 14.22 6.10
N LEU A 40 3.79 13.87 7.38
CA LEU A 40 2.83 12.87 7.85
C LEU A 40 1.40 13.28 7.48
N LYS A 41 1.04 14.53 7.76
CA LYS A 41 -0.28 15.04 7.47
C LYS A 41 -0.64 14.91 5.99
N VAL A 42 0.25 15.36 5.11
CA VAL A 42 0.02 15.31 3.67
C VAL A 42 -0.10 13.87 3.17
N TYR A 43 0.79 13.01 3.62
CA TYR A 43 0.77 11.61 3.25
C TYR A 43 -0.49 10.89 3.75
N PHE A 44 -0.87 11.18 4.99
CA PHE A 44 -2.10 10.62 5.57
C PHE A 44 -3.34 11.09 4.81
N GLU A 45 -3.43 12.37 4.47
CA GLU A 45 -4.57 12.90 3.71
C GLU A 45 -4.70 12.21 2.35
N LYS A 46 -3.59 11.94 1.69
CA LYS A 46 -3.60 11.17 0.44
C LYS A 46 -4.10 9.76 0.68
N SER A 47 -3.60 9.08 1.69
CA SER A 47 -4.05 7.73 2.03
C SER A 47 -5.53 7.70 2.35
N GLU A 48 -6.01 8.66 3.15
CA GLU A 48 -7.40 8.77 3.52
C GLU A 48 -8.29 8.99 2.30
N ALA A 49 -7.88 9.86 1.39
CA ALA A 49 -8.62 10.11 0.16
C ALA A 49 -8.79 8.83 -0.67
N LEU A 50 -7.75 8.01 -0.75
CA LEU A 50 -7.81 6.72 -1.45
C LEU A 50 -8.72 5.73 -0.73
N MET A 51 -8.63 5.67 0.60
CA MET A 51 -9.43 4.75 1.40
C MET A 51 -10.90 5.12 1.43
N MET A 52 -11.22 6.41 1.39
CA MET A 52 -12.60 6.90 1.45
C MET A 52 -13.29 6.96 0.09
N ASP A 53 -12.56 6.79 -0.99
CA ASP A 53 -13.14 6.80 -2.33
C ASP A 53 -14.04 5.56 -2.51
N GLU A 54 -15.30 5.80 -2.87
CA GLU A 54 -16.32 4.74 -2.97
C GLU A 54 -16.41 4.11 -4.37
N SER A 55 -15.56 4.51 -5.31
CA SER A 55 -15.59 3.95 -6.67
C SER A 55 -15.19 2.47 -6.70
N LEU A 56 -14.48 1.98 -5.69
CA LEU A 56 -14.23 0.56 -5.48
C LEU A 56 -14.60 0.16 -4.06
N PRO A 57 -15.18 -1.03 -3.86
CA PRO A 57 -15.44 -1.54 -2.51
C PRO A 57 -14.13 -1.70 -1.71
N PRO A 58 -14.20 -1.61 -0.37
CA PRO A 58 -13.00 -1.75 0.48
C PRO A 58 -12.18 -3.01 0.21
N LEU A 59 -12.82 -4.16 0.09
CA LEU A 59 -12.10 -5.42 -0.15
C LEU A 59 -11.41 -5.43 -1.52
N THR A 60 -12.04 -4.83 -2.53
CA THR A 60 -11.44 -4.71 -3.86
C THR A 60 -10.17 -3.86 -3.81
N LYS A 61 -10.18 -2.75 -3.06
CA LYS A 61 -9.00 -1.92 -2.86
C LYS A 61 -7.86 -2.74 -2.24
N GLU A 62 -8.19 -3.60 -1.28
CA GLU A 62 -7.19 -4.44 -0.64
C GLU A 62 -6.61 -5.47 -1.61
N PHE A 63 -7.43 -6.08 -2.46
CA PHE A 63 -6.91 -7.01 -3.47
C PHE A 63 -6.00 -6.31 -4.46
N VAL A 64 -6.33 -5.08 -4.87
CA VAL A 64 -5.45 -4.27 -5.74
C VAL A 64 -4.11 -4.01 -5.05
N SER A 65 -4.16 -3.63 -3.78
CA SER A 65 -2.95 -3.36 -2.99
C SER A 65 -2.09 -4.61 -2.81
N ILE A 66 -2.72 -5.76 -2.56
CA ILE A 66 -2.02 -7.05 -2.41
C ILE A 66 -1.32 -7.41 -3.72
N GLY A 67 -2.01 -7.29 -4.85
CA GLY A 67 -1.42 -7.58 -6.15
C GLY A 67 -0.24 -6.67 -6.47
N ALA A 68 -0.38 -5.36 -6.22
CA ALA A 68 0.69 -4.39 -6.43
C ALA A 68 1.89 -4.67 -5.52
N ALA A 69 1.64 -4.93 -4.23
CA ALA A 69 2.70 -5.25 -3.27
C ALA A 69 3.45 -6.52 -3.67
N SER A 70 2.73 -7.54 -4.14
CA SER A 70 3.34 -8.79 -4.60
C SER A 70 4.23 -8.57 -5.82
N ALA A 71 3.76 -7.79 -6.79
CA ALA A 71 4.53 -7.47 -8.00
C ALA A 71 5.82 -6.71 -7.68
N LEU A 72 5.76 -5.82 -6.67
CA LEU A 72 6.89 -4.99 -6.27
C LEU A 72 7.80 -5.65 -5.24
N GLY A 73 7.38 -6.75 -4.64
CA GLY A 73 8.10 -7.36 -3.52
C GLY A 73 8.06 -6.50 -2.26
N ALA A 74 6.97 -5.74 -2.07
CA ALA A 74 6.82 -4.82 -0.94
C ALA A 74 6.30 -5.59 0.28
N GLU A 75 7.20 -6.22 1.01
CA GLU A 75 6.88 -7.15 2.10
C GLU A 75 5.97 -6.56 3.16
N HIS A 76 6.30 -5.38 3.68
CA HIS A 76 5.50 -4.76 4.75
C HIS A 76 4.11 -4.35 4.26
N CYS A 77 4.02 -3.79 3.05
CA CYS A 77 2.73 -3.45 2.46
C CYS A 77 1.88 -4.72 2.25
N LEU A 78 2.52 -5.79 1.76
CA LEU A 78 1.82 -7.05 1.56
C LEU A 78 1.23 -7.58 2.86
N ALA A 79 2.04 -7.65 3.92
CA ALA A 79 1.59 -8.14 5.22
C ALA A 79 0.42 -7.31 5.75
N THR A 80 0.51 -5.98 5.66
CA THR A 80 -0.53 -5.07 6.13
C THR A 80 -1.84 -5.31 5.39
N HIS A 81 -1.78 -5.34 4.06
CA HIS A 81 -3.00 -5.46 3.25
C HIS A 81 -3.61 -6.86 3.30
N LEU A 82 -2.81 -7.91 3.48
CA LEU A 82 -3.33 -9.26 3.72
C LEU A 82 -4.16 -9.29 5.02
N GLU A 83 -3.66 -8.65 6.07
CA GLU A 83 -4.37 -8.60 7.35
C GLU A 83 -5.68 -7.83 7.24
N VAL A 84 -5.67 -6.66 6.62
CA VAL A 84 -6.88 -5.86 6.43
C VAL A 84 -7.89 -6.62 5.57
N ALA A 85 -7.45 -7.26 4.49
CA ALA A 85 -8.32 -8.04 3.63
C ALA A 85 -8.98 -9.19 4.39
N ARG A 86 -8.22 -9.87 5.26
CA ARG A 86 -8.76 -10.94 6.09
C ARG A 86 -9.86 -10.43 7.01
N GLU A 87 -9.65 -9.29 7.65
CA GLU A 87 -10.64 -8.68 8.52
C GLU A 87 -11.90 -8.27 7.76
N LEU A 88 -11.76 -7.94 6.48
CA LEU A 88 -12.88 -7.61 5.61
C LEU A 88 -13.57 -8.86 5.04
N GLY A 89 -13.13 -10.05 5.43
CA GLY A 89 -13.77 -11.31 5.07
C GLY A 89 -13.14 -12.07 3.92
N ALA A 90 -11.94 -11.70 3.47
CA ALA A 90 -11.26 -12.43 2.40
C ALA A 90 -10.87 -13.84 2.87
N LYS A 91 -11.04 -14.79 1.97
CA LYS A 91 -10.64 -16.19 2.20
C LYS A 91 -9.21 -16.41 1.72
N ASN A 92 -8.54 -17.41 2.28
CA ASN A 92 -7.16 -17.72 1.91
C ASN A 92 -6.97 -17.91 0.40
N GLU A 93 -7.89 -18.59 -0.26
CA GLU A 93 -7.82 -18.79 -1.71
C GLU A 93 -7.89 -17.49 -2.50
N GLN A 94 -8.64 -16.50 -2.00
CA GLN A 94 -8.72 -15.18 -2.62
C GLN A 94 -7.43 -14.39 -2.43
N LEU A 95 -6.86 -14.45 -1.21
CA LEU A 95 -5.59 -13.80 -0.91
C LEU A 95 -4.47 -14.36 -1.78
N LEU A 96 -4.41 -15.69 -1.89
CA LEU A 96 -3.41 -16.36 -2.72
C LEU A 96 -3.56 -15.97 -4.18
N LEU A 97 -4.79 -15.94 -4.69
CA LEU A 97 -5.04 -15.56 -6.08
C LEU A 97 -4.59 -14.13 -6.36
N ALA A 98 -4.87 -13.20 -5.45
CA ALA A 98 -4.44 -11.81 -5.60
C ALA A 98 -2.91 -11.71 -5.67
N ILE A 99 -2.19 -12.47 -4.82
CA ILE A 99 -0.72 -12.54 -4.86
C ILE A 99 -0.27 -13.09 -6.21
N MET A 100 -0.86 -14.18 -6.66
CA MET A 100 -0.49 -14.84 -7.91
C MET A 100 -0.73 -13.94 -9.12
N MET A 101 -1.85 -13.21 -9.13
CA MET A 101 -2.16 -12.28 -10.22
C MET A 101 -1.12 -11.16 -10.32
N GLY A 102 -0.77 -10.56 -9.19
CA GLY A 102 0.24 -9.50 -9.17
C GLY A 102 1.61 -10.00 -9.61
N SER A 103 2.02 -11.15 -9.08
CA SER A 103 3.30 -11.78 -9.43
C SER A 103 3.34 -12.17 -10.90
N PHE A 104 2.23 -12.65 -11.44
CA PHE A 104 2.12 -13.01 -12.85
C PHE A 104 2.36 -11.82 -13.78
N ILE A 105 1.82 -10.65 -13.44
CA ILE A 105 2.04 -9.44 -14.24
C ILE A 105 3.52 -9.04 -14.21
N ALA A 106 4.17 -9.13 -13.07
CA ALA A 106 5.61 -8.86 -12.94
C ALA A 106 6.43 -9.85 -13.78
N GLU A 107 6.07 -11.13 -13.75
CA GLU A 107 6.69 -12.17 -14.54
C GLU A 107 6.54 -11.89 -16.05
N THR A 108 5.33 -11.53 -16.48
CA THR A 108 5.04 -11.24 -17.88
C THR A 108 5.90 -10.08 -18.37
N LYS A 109 6.06 -9.03 -17.56
CA LYS A 109 6.91 -7.88 -17.92
C LYS A 109 8.36 -8.31 -18.08
N ALA A 110 8.89 -9.06 -17.13
CA ALA A 110 10.26 -9.54 -17.15
C ALA A 110 10.50 -10.45 -18.36
N LEU A 111 9.58 -11.37 -18.60
CA LEU A 111 9.68 -12.30 -19.72
C LEU A 111 9.61 -11.58 -21.06
N ALA A 112 8.67 -10.65 -21.24
CA ALA A 112 8.52 -9.90 -22.48
C ALA A 112 9.79 -9.13 -22.83
N THR A 113 10.40 -8.48 -21.85
CA THR A 113 11.65 -7.76 -22.02
C THR A 113 12.78 -8.72 -22.43
N SER A 114 12.89 -9.84 -21.72
CA SER A 114 13.93 -10.84 -21.95
C SER A 114 13.81 -11.48 -23.34
N LEU A 115 12.59 -11.76 -23.74
CA LEU A 115 12.33 -12.37 -25.05
C LEU A 115 12.67 -11.42 -26.21
N ARG A 116 12.48 -10.11 -26.02
CA ARG A 116 12.93 -9.14 -27.04
C ARG A 116 14.44 -9.16 -27.22
N VAL A 117 15.17 -9.23 -26.12
CA VAL A 117 16.63 -9.34 -26.17
C VAL A 117 17.04 -10.65 -26.83
N TYR A 118 16.40 -11.74 -26.44
CA TYR A 118 16.66 -13.05 -27.04
C TYR A 118 16.45 -13.05 -28.57
N GLU A 119 15.38 -12.41 -29.05
CA GLU A 119 15.09 -12.33 -30.49
C GLU A 119 16.23 -11.66 -31.25
N GLU A 120 16.90 -10.69 -30.66
CA GLU A 120 18.04 -10.02 -31.26
C GLU A 120 19.30 -10.89 -31.30
N PHE A 121 19.41 -11.84 -30.39
CA PHE A 121 20.58 -12.70 -30.25
C PHE A 121 20.46 -14.04 -30.99
N LYS A 122 19.27 -14.53 -31.23
CA LYS A 122 19.12 -15.84 -31.87
C LYS A 122 19.55 -15.77 -33.34
N ILE A 123 20.08 -16.88 -33.82
CA ILE A 123 20.56 -16.98 -35.22
C ILE A 123 19.46 -17.54 -36.11
#